data_3729a00b315602c2f8d94198221ad232
#
_entry.id   3729a00b315602c2f8d94198221ad232
#
_cell.length_a   1.000
_cell.length_b   1.000
_cell.length_c   1.000
_cell.angle_alpha   90.00
_cell.angle_beta   90.00
_cell.angle_gamma   90.00
#
_symmetry.space_group_name_H-M   'P 1'
#
loop_
_entity.id
_entity.type
_entity.pdbx_description
1 polymer ?
#
loop_
_entity_poly.entity_id
_entity_poly.type
_entity_poly.pdbx_seq_one_letter_code
_entity_poly.pdbx_strand_id
1 'polypeptide(L)'
;LQPEVTRIAFCYDDRYAHDFFEPYLSQLVASHPPLELDYLVGSRLSTQELLKSIFAMDSSYALLTGGWYTDRNRYPHAYSMLHNELTRHSTKNMYQLQEQDLTEANYIGGYFVSGKELGRDIAGLTYSVLTEGIENSPAFGPTPSSPRHHVNYKTLLKMGIDPSRLPAD
;
A
#
# COMPACT_ATOMS: atom_id res chain seq x y z
N LEU A 1 15.70 -5.52 2.41
CA LEU A 1 15.29 -6.21 3.62
C LEU A 1 15.19 -7.72 3.44
N GLN A 2 14.83 -8.18 2.25
CA GLN A 2 14.52 -9.56 1.90
C GLN A 2 15.21 -9.91 0.59
N PRO A 3 16.48 -10.34 0.63
CA PRO A 3 17.29 -10.57 -0.57
C PRO A 3 16.75 -11.69 -1.47
N GLU A 4 15.90 -12.57 -0.93
CA GLU A 4 15.23 -13.64 -1.67
C GLU A 4 14.05 -13.15 -2.53
N VAL A 5 13.55 -11.96 -2.26
CA VAL A 5 12.45 -11.37 -3.03
C VAL A 5 13.00 -10.74 -4.30
N THR A 6 12.59 -11.28 -5.43
CA THR A 6 12.93 -10.79 -6.78
C THR A 6 11.71 -10.38 -7.59
N ARG A 7 10.51 -10.65 -7.08
CA ARG A 7 9.25 -10.34 -7.75
C ARG A 7 8.27 -9.63 -6.82
N ILE A 8 7.59 -8.64 -7.36
CA ILE A 8 6.52 -7.92 -6.68
C ILE A 8 5.21 -8.22 -7.40
N ALA A 9 4.24 -8.79 -6.69
CA ALA A 9 2.89 -8.90 -7.20
C ALA A 9 2.06 -7.71 -6.67
N PHE A 10 1.64 -6.83 -7.57
CA PHE A 10 0.82 -5.68 -7.24
C PHE A 10 -0.65 -5.97 -7.50
N CYS A 11 -1.46 -6.05 -6.42
CA CYS A 11 -2.90 -6.27 -6.53
C CYS A 11 -3.69 -4.98 -6.27
N TYR A 12 -4.54 -4.59 -7.21
CA TYR A 12 -5.35 -3.38 -7.11
C TYR A 12 -6.52 -3.38 -8.09
N ASP A 13 -7.49 -2.49 -7.84
CA ASP A 13 -8.57 -2.21 -8.79
C ASP A 13 -8.09 -1.17 -9.81
N ASP A 14 -7.76 -1.63 -11.01
CA ASP A 14 -7.21 -0.82 -12.09
C ASP A 14 -8.19 0.22 -12.68
N ARG A 15 -9.49 0.14 -12.35
CA ARG A 15 -10.48 1.11 -12.82
C ARG A 15 -10.33 2.49 -12.22
N TYR A 16 -9.67 2.59 -11.08
CA TYR A 16 -9.56 3.84 -10.32
C TYR A 16 -8.21 4.52 -10.40
N ALA A 17 -7.13 3.77 -10.62
CA ALA A 17 -5.79 4.33 -10.48
C ALA A 17 -4.74 3.71 -11.42
N HIS A 18 -5.16 2.98 -12.45
CA HIS A 18 -4.26 2.29 -13.37
C HIS A 18 -3.23 3.24 -14.01
N ASP A 19 -3.71 4.31 -14.64
CA ASP A 19 -2.87 5.26 -15.37
C ASP A 19 -1.87 6.00 -14.46
N PHE A 20 -2.13 6.00 -13.17
CA PHE A 20 -1.25 6.60 -12.18
C PHE A 20 -0.19 5.62 -11.67
N PHE A 21 -0.59 4.40 -11.29
CA PHE A 21 0.33 3.46 -10.65
C PHE A 21 1.24 2.73 -11.61
N GLU A 22 0.74 2.32 -12.75
CA GLU A 22 1.51 1.47 -13.68
C GLU A 22 2.79 2.14 -14.19
N PRO A 23 2.78 3.37 -14.71
CA PRO A 23 4.01 4.02 -15.18
C PRO A 23 5.03 4.20 -14.06
N TYR A 24 4.57 4.63 -12.89
CA TYR A 24 5.43 4.88 -11.74
C TYR A 24 6.10 3.60 -11.22
N LEU A 25 5.33 2.54 -10.99
CA LEU A 25 5.85 1.28 -10.50
C LEU A 25 6.74 0.57 -11.52
N SER A 26 6.40 0.64 -12.79
CA SER A 26 7.23 0.09 -13.88
C SER A 26 8.59 0.78 -13.92
N GLN A 27 8.63 2.09 -13.80
CA GLN A 27 9.89 2.85 -13.75
C GLN A 27 10.71 2.51 -12.50
N LEU A 28 10.04 2.40 -11.34
CA LEU A 28 10.68 2.05 -10.09
C LEU A 28 11.36 0.68 -10.16
N VAL A 29 10.64 -0.33 -10.64
CA VAL A 29 11.18 -1.69 -10.77
C VAL A 29 12.31 -1.74 -11.80
N ALA A 30 12.18 -1.06 -12.93
CA ALA A 30 13.24 -0.98 -13.94
C ALA A 30 14.55 -0.37 -13.40
N SER A 31 14.47 0.50 -12.38
CA SER A 31 15.64 1.09 -11.73
C SER A 31 16.26 0.18 -10.64
N HIS A 32 15.66 -0.96 -10.34
CA HIS A 32 16.08 -1.88 -9.27
C HIS A 32 16.19 -3.34 -9.75
N PRO A 33 17.05 -3.64 -10.76
CA PRO A 33 17.25 -5.03 -11.18
C PRO A 33 17.85 -5.85 -10.03
N PRO A 34 17.47 -7.12 -9.84
CA PRO A 34 16.66 -7.96 -10.74
C PRO A 34 15.14 -7.99 -10.44
N LEU A 35 14.58 -6.96 -9.82
CA LEU A 35 13.15 -6.95 -9.48
C LEU A 35 12.27 -7.03 -10.73
N GLU A 36 11.22 -7.85 -10.65
CA GLU A 36 10.14 -7.96 -11.64
C GLU A 36 8.81 -7.56 -11.01
N LEU A 37 7.85 -7.12 -11.83
CA LEU A 37 6.54 -6.67 -11.39
C LEU A 37 5.42 -7.38 -12.14
N ASP A 38 4.56 -8.07 -11.37
CA ASP A 38 3.37 -8.72 -11.87
C ASP A 38 2.11 -7.95 -11.44
N TYR A 39 1.23 -7.63 -12.37
CA TYR A 39 -0.01 -6.93 -12.10
C TYR A 39 -1.19 -7.90 -11.93
N LEU A 40 -1.81 -7.88 -10.76
CA LEU A 40 -3.02 -8.62 -10.43
C LEU A 40 -4.19 -7.62 -10.34
N VAL A 41 -4.90 -7.45 -11.45
CA VAL A 41 -5.85 -6.34 -11.60
C VAL A 41 -7.30 -6.76 -11.56
N GLY A 42 -8.14 -5.94 -10.95
CA GLY A 42 -9.56 -6.19 -10.73
C GLY A 42 -10.38 -6.30 -12.01
N SER A 43 -9.97 -5.66 -13.12
CA SER A 43 -10.65 -5.81 -14.40
C SER A 43 -10.47 -7.20 -15.05
N ARG A 44 -9.40 -7.93 -14.68
CA ARG A 44 -9.04 -9.22 -15.29
C ARG A 44 -9.31 -10.41 -14.39
N LEU A 45 -9.29 -10.23 -13.07
CA LEU A 45 -9.41 -11.33 -12.10
C LEU A 45 -10.66 -11.17 -11.24
N SER A 46 -11.32 -12.30 -10.96
CA SER A 46 -12.24 -12.38 -9.83
C SER A 46 -11.45 -12.42 -8.53
N THR A 47 -12.07 -12.06 -7.41
CA THR A 47 -11.42 -12.15 -6.10
C THR A 47 -10.93 -13.57 -5.78
N GLN A 48 -11.68 -14.59 -6.20
CA GLN A 48 -11.28 -15.99 -6.01
C GLN A 48 -10.03 -16.35 -6.82
N GLU A 49 -9.93 -15.89 -8.07
CA GLU A 49 -8.75 -16.11 -8.91
C GLU A 49 -7.54 -15.34 -8.38
N LEU A 50 -7.75 -14.11 -7.89
CA LEU A 50 -6.71 -13.34 -7.22
C LEU A 50 -6.13 -14.12 -6.03
N LEU A 51 -6.97 -14.56 -5.11
CA LEU A 51 -6.54 -15.32 -3.93
C LEU A 51 -5.80 -16.60 -4.34
N LYS A 52 -6.33 -17.35 -5.31
CA LYS A 52 -5.67 -18.54 -5.84
C LYS A 52 -4.28 -18.23 -6.40
N SER A 53 -4.13 -17.14 -7.14
CA SER A 53 -2.84 -16.71 -7.68
C SER A 53 -1.87 -16.35 -6.57
N ILE A 54 -2.29 -15.58 -5.57
CA ILE A 54 -1.45 -15.18 -4.43
C ILE A 54 -0.98 -16.40 -3.61
N PHE A 55 -1.88 -17.35 -3.35
CA PHE A 55 -1.53 -18.54 -2.56
C PHE A 55 -0.62 -19.52 -3.32
N ALA A 56 -0.62 -19.47 -4.64
CA ALA A 56 0.27 -20.28 -5.47
C ALA A 56 1.68 -19.69 -5.65
N MET A 57 1.91 -18.44 -5.27
CA MET A 57 3.24 -17.80 -5.35
C MET A 57 4.23 -18.46 -4.41
N ASP A 58 5.50 -18.51 -4.80
CA ASP A 58 6.60 -19.00 -3.97
C ASP A 58 7.21 -17.87 -3.10
N SER A 59 8.32 -18.15 -2.43
CA SER A 59 9.01 -17.20 -1.54
C SER A 59 9.74 -16.07 -2.25
N SER A 60 9.87 -16.12 -3.58
CA SER A 60 10.49 -15.04 -4.36
C SER A 60 9.57 -13.81 -4.51
N TYR A 61 8.30 -13.95 -4.15
CA TYR A 61 7.30 -12.88 -4.23
C TYR A 61 7.12 -12.10 -2.94
N ALA A 62 7.06 -10.78 -3.07
CA ALA A 62 6.38 -9.89 -2.13
C ALA A 62 5.05 -9.41 -2.71
N LEU A 63 4.06 -9.22 -1.87
CA LEU A 63 2.76 -8.71 -2.26
C LEU A 63 2.65 -7.22 -1.93
N LEU A 64 2.38 -6.40 -2.93
CA LEU A 64 2.02 -4.99 -2.76
C LEU A 64 0.51 -4.85 -2.95
N THR A 65 -0.19 -4.33 -1.97
CA THR A 65 -1.63 -4.17 -2.04
C THR A 65 -2.02 -2.71 -2.24
N GLY A 66 -2.86 -2.48 -3.24
CA GLY A 66 -3.66 -1.28 -3.40
C GLY A 66 -5.11 -1.52 -3.01
N GLY A 67 -6.02 -0.61 -3.38
CA GLY A 67 -7.45 -0.80 -3.17
C GLY A 67 -8.02 -1.90 -4.08
N TRP A 68 -8.79 -2.81 -3.52
CA TRP A 68 -9.53 -3.84 -4.28
C TRP A 68 -11.02 -3.66 -4.02
N TYR A 69 -11.67 -2.86 -4.86
CA TYR A 69 -13.07 -2.44 -4.66
C TYR A 69 -14.04 -3.22 -5.55
N THR A 70 -13.60 -3.59 -6.76
CA THR A 70 -14.39 -4.40 -7.67
C THR A 70 -13.50 -5.43 -8.35
N ASP A 71 -14.08 -6.58 -8.69
CA ASP A 71 -13.39 -7.63 -9.45
C ASP A 71 -13.89 -7.71 -10.91
N ARG A 72 -13.43 -8.72 -11.66
CA ARG A 72 -13.84 -8.96 -13.04
C ARG A 72 -15.36 -9.08 -13.19
N ASN A 73 -16.03 -9.65 -12.21
CA ASN A 73 -17.47 -9.84 -12.22
C ASN A 73 -18.25 -8.57 -11.82
N ARG A 74 -17.54 -7.47 -11.53
CA ARG A 74 -18.09 -6.18 -11.08
C ARG A 74 -18.83 -6.26 -9.74
N TYR A 75 -18.54 -7.27 -8.94
CA TYR A 75 -19.04 -7.29 -7.57
C TYR A 75 -18.29 -6.29 -6.71
N PRO A 76 -19.00 -5.41 -6.01
CA PRO A 76 -18.36 -4.51 -5.07
C PRO A 76 -17.86 -5.30 -3.86
N HIS A 77 -16.65 -5.00 -3.42
CA HIS A 77 -16.04 -5.61 -2.26
C HIS A 77 -15.81 -4.56 -1.18
N ALA A 78 -16.15 -4.90 0.05
CA ALA A 78 -15.66 -4.12 1.18
C ALA A 78 -14.13 -4.23 1.22
N TYR A 79 -13.45 -3.11 1.39
CA TYR A 79 -11.99 -3.05 1.44
C TYR A 79 -11.40 -4.12 2.39
N SER A 80 -11.98 -4.24 3.58
CA SER A 80 -11.55 -5.19 4.61
C SER A 80 -11.67 -6.67 4.21
N MET A 81 -12.46 -7.01 3.20
CA MET A 81 -12.70 -8.42 2.84
C MET A 81 -11.43 -9.08 2.29
N LEU A 82 -10.77 -8.46 1.33
CA LEU A 82 -9.53 -9.00 0.78
C LEU A 82 -8.43 -9.04 1.85
N HIS A 83 -8.32 -7.99 2.66
CA HIS A 83 -7.35 -7.94 3.75
C HIS A 83 -7.55 -9.08 4.75
N ASN A 84 -8.77 -9.34 5.16
CA ASN A 84 -9.08 -10.42 6.10
C ASN A 84 -8.70 -11.80 5.54
N GLU A 85 -8.96 -12.04 4.25
CA GLU A 85 -8.58 -13.30 3.62
C GLU A 85 -7.05 -13.44 3.49
N LEU A 86 -6.37 -12.37 3.11
CA LEU A 86 -4.91 -12.37 3.01
C LEU A 86 -4.23 -12.53 4.38
N THR A 87 -4.69 -11.84 5.41
CA THR A 87 -4.10 -11.93 6.76
C THR A 87 -4.31 -13.28 7.41
N ARG A 88 -5.40 -13.96 7.11
CA ARG A 88 -5.70 -15.30 7.65
C ARG A 88 -4.93 -16.42 6.96
N HIS A 89 -4.70 -16.30 5.67
CA HIS A 89 -4.28 -17.43 4.84
C HIS A 89 -2.95 -17.22 4.12
N SER A 90 -2.48 -15.97 3.96
CA SER A 90 -1.22 -15.71 3.30
C SER A 90 -0.04 -15.78 4.27
N THR A 91 1.02 -16.44 3.84
CA THR A 91 2.35 -16.42 4.49
C THR A 91 3.29 -15.43 3.83
N LYS A 92 2.80 -14.65 2.86
CA LYS A 92 3.62 -13.73 2.08
C LYS A 92 3.92 -12.45 2.83
N ASN A 93 5.03 -11.85 2.46
CA ASN A 93 5.40 -10.53 2.90
C ASN A 93 4.52 -9.50 2.19
N MET A 94 3.70 -8.79 2.96
CA MET A 94 2.72 -7.85 2.43
C MET A 94 3.11 -6.42 2.75
N TYR A 95 3.01 -5.58 1.72
CA TYR A 95 3.22 -4.14 1.79
C TYR A 95 1.99 -3.41 1.29
N GLN A 96 1.81 -2.17 1.70
CA GLN A 96 0.65 -1.35 1.35
C GLN A 96 1.07 -0.02 0.75
N LEU A 97 0.23 0.50 -0.15
CA LEU A 97 0.38 1.86 -0.68
C LEU A 97 -0.33 2.92 0.16
N GLN A 98 -1.21 2.52 1.08
CA GLN A 98 -2.02 3.41 1.90
C GLN A 98 -2.00 2.97 3.36
N GLU A 99 -2.17 3.91 4.29
CA GLU A 99 -2.35 3.60 5.69
C GLU A 99 -3.69 2.91 5.90
N GLN A 100 -3.66 1.60 6.03
CA GLN A 100 -4.84 0.81 6.34
C GLN A 100 -4.37 -0.28 7.28
N ASP A 101 -4.89 -0.26 8.49
CA ASP A 101 -4.72 -1.27 9.54
C ASP A 101 -3.38 -2.03 9.57
N LEU A 102 -2.26 -1.27 9.64
CA LEU A 102 -0.93 -1.86 9.90
C LEU A 102 -0.90 -2.72 11.18
N THR A 103 -1.97 -2.68 11.97
CA THR A 103 -2.16 -3.55 13.13
C THR A 103 -2.53 -4.98 12.73
N GLU A 104 -3.00 -5.19 11.50
CA GLU A 104 -3.35 -6.51 10.99
C GLU A 104 -2.09 -7.38 10.80
N ALA A 105 -2.25 -8.65 11.09
CA ALA A 105 -1.17 -9.62 10.98
C ALA A 105 -0.67 -9.75 9.52
N ASN A 106 0.65 -9.87 9.35
CA ASN A 106 1.37 -10.10 8.10
C ASN A 106 1.64 -8.87 7.20
N TYR A 107 1.06 -7.70 7.47
CA TYR A 107 1.52 -6.48 6.81
C TYR A 107 2.81 -5.96 7.43
N ILE A 108 3.85 -5.84 6.63
CA ILE A 108 5.16 -5.33 7.07
C ILE A 108 5.11 -3.82 7.20
N GLY A 109 4.54 -3.15 6.20
CA GLY A 109 4.47 -1.69 6.18
C GLY A 109 4.27 -1.12 4.79
N GLY A 110 4.63 0.15 4.65
CA GLY A 110 4.59 0.89 3.41
C GLY A 110 5.23 2.25 3.54
N TYR A 111 5.20 3.02 2.46
CA TYR A 111 5.67 4.39 2.40
C TYR A 111 4.51 5.28 1.99
N PHE A 112 3.90 5.97 2.95
CA PHE A 112 2.69 6.75 2.72
C PHE A 112 2.54 7.89 3.74
N VAL A 113 1.63 8.81 3.46
CA VAL A 113 1.24 9.86 4.39
C VAL A 113 0.28 9.27 5.42
N SER A 114 0.55 9.49 6.71
CA SER A 114 -0.37 9.07 7.77
C SER A 114 -1.67 9.88 7.71
N GLY A 115 -2.81 9.18 7.72
CA GLY A 115 -4.12 9.80 7.76
C GLY A 115 -4.31 10.69 9.00
N LYS A 116 -3.65 10.36 10.13
CA LYS A 116 -3.65 11.18 11.33
C LYS A 116 -2.89 12.49 11.13
N GLU A 117 -1.74 12.46 10.46
CA GLU A 117 -0.96 13.68 10.16
C GLU A 117 -1.70 14.54 9.14
N LEU A 118 -2.21 13.95 8.08
CA LEU A 118 -3.04 14.63 7.09
C LEU A 118 -4.27 15.29 7.74
N GLY A 119 -4.95 14.58 8.64
CA GLY A 119 -6.09 15.12 9.38
C GLY A 119 -5.73 16.31 10.26
N ARG A 120 -4.53 16.29 10.89
CA ARG A 120 -4.03 17.41 11.68
C ARG A 120 -3.74 18.63 10.80
N ASP A 121 -3.11 18.43 9.64
CA ASP A 121 -2.78 19.53 8.72
C ASP A 121 -4.05 20.16 8.15
N ILE A 122 -5.05 19.35 7.76
CA ILE A 122 -6.35 19.84 7.31
C ILE A 122 -7.05 20.62 8.43
N ALA A 123 -7.03 20.13 9.65
CA ALA A 123 -7.65 20.84 10.80
C ALA A 123 -6.93 22.17 11.08
N GLY A 124 -5.61 22.22 11.01
CA GLY A 124 -4.82 23.44 11.13
C GLY A 124 -5.18 24.46 10.05
N LEU A 125 -5.22 24.04 8.80
CA LEU A 125 -5.59 24.87 7.67
C LEU A 125 -7.03 25.40 7.84
N THR A 126 -7.97 24.54 8.21
CA THR A 126 -9.36 24.92 8.45
C THR A 126 -9.46 25.95 9.56
N TYR A 127 -8.73 25.78 10.65
CA TYR A 127 -8.66 26.74 11.74
C TYR A 127 -8.16 28.11 11.27
N SER A 128 -7.06 28.17 10.51
CA SER A 128 -6.52 29.41 9.96
C SER A 128 -7.53 30.12 9.05
N VAL A 129 -8.20 29.37 8.16
CA VAL A 129 -9.22 29.94 7.27
C VAL A 129 -10.38 30.55 8.07
N LEU A 130 -10.81 29.89 9.14
CA LEU A 130 -11.93 30.38 9.97
C LEU A 130 -11.57 31.57 10.84
N THR A 131 -10.30 31.68 11.28
CA THR A 131 -9.86 32.74 12.19
C THR A 131 -9.23 33.94 11.49
N GLU A 132 -8.53 33.73 10.39
CA GLU A 132 -7.74 34.75 9.69
C GLU A 132 -8.31 35.12 8.32
N GLY A 133 -9.27 34.32 7.83
CA GLY A 133 -9.86 34.46 6.50
C GLY A 133 -9.02 33.77 5.43
N ILE A 134 -9.67 33.41 4.33
CA ILE A 134 -9.04 32.63 3.23
C ILE A 134 -7.85 33.39 2.59
N GLU A 135 -7.91 34.73 2.58
CA GLU A 135 -6.89 35.58 1.95
C GLU A 135 -5.57 35.61 2.75
N ASN A 136 -5.66 35.36 4.06
CA ASN A 136 -4.53 35.37 4.98
C ASN A 136 -4.06 33.95 5.36
N SER A 137 -4.80 32.95 4.93
CA SER A 137 -4.44 31.57 5.22
C SER A 137 -3.31 31.09 4.28
N PRO A 138 -2.49 30.13 4.71
CA PRO A 138 -1.50 29.51 3.83
C PRO A 138 -2.17 29.07 2.53
N ALA A 139 -1.50 29.32 1.41
CA ALA A 139 -2.04 28.93 0.11
C ALA A 139 -2.46 27.44 0.14
N PHE A 140 -3.64 27.16 -0.44
CA PHE A 140 -4.06 25.78 -0.71
C PHE A 140 -3.00 25.12 -1.62
N GLY A 141 -2.02 24.51 -1.00
CA GLY A 141 -0.96 23.75 -1.64
C GLY A 141 -0.95 22.32 -1.12
N PRO A 142 -0.07 21.48 -1.63
CA PRO A 142 0.14 20.17 -1.05
C PRO A 142 0.41 20.35 0.45
N THR A 143 -0.28 19.58 1.28
CA THR A 143 -0.10 19.60 2.73
C THR A 143 1.36 19.35 3.07
N PRO A 144 1.92 19.96 4.14
CA PRO A 144 3.27 19.70 4.56
C PRO A 144 3.52 18.27 5.03
N SER A 145 2.47 17.46 5.21
CA SER A 145 2.63 16.05 5.54
C SER A 145 3.38 15.31 4.42
N SER A 146 4.57 14.87 4.75
CA SER A 146 5.40 14.10 3.83
C SER A 146 5.17 12.60 4.04
N PRO A 147 5.23 11.79 2.97
CA PRO A 147 5.23 10.34 3.11
C PRO A 147 6.42 9.89 3.97
N ARG A 148 6.19 8.89 4.80
CA ARG A 148 7.22 8.27 5.65
C ARG A 148 7.11 6.76 5.60
N HIS A 149 8.16 6.09 6.05
CA HIS A 149 8.13 4.66 6.28
C HIS A 149 7.26 4.33 7.49
N HIS A 150 6.19 3.56 7.27
CA HIS A 150 5.35 3.02 8.32
C HIS A 150 5.57 1.52 8.39
N VAL A 151 5.88 1.01 9.57
CA VAL A 151 6.29 -0.38 9.73
C VAL A 151 5.56 -1.02 10.90
N ASN A 152 5.03 -2.21 10.67
CA ASN A 152 4.49 -3.06 11.72
C ASN A 152 5.64 -3.84 12.40
N TYR A 153 6.14 -3.29 13.49
CA TYR A 153 7.27 -3.86 14.22
C TYR A 153 7.03 -5.31 14.68
N LYS A 154 5.81 -5.64 15.10
CA LYS A 154 5.45 -7.01 15.51
C LYS A 154 5.56 -8.00 14.35
N THR A 155 5.13 -7.57 13.17
CA THR A 155 5.23 -8.39 11.95
C THR A 155 6.68 -8.58 11.53
N LEU A 156 7.52 -7.54 11.60
CA LEU A 156 8.96 -7.67 11.32
C LEU A 156 9.61 -8.72 12.22
N LEU A 157 9.39 -8.62 13.52
CA LEU A 157 9.96 -9.59 14.49
C LEU A 157 9.48 -11.02 14.23
N LYS A 158 8.18 -11.19 13.94
CA LYS A 158 7.59 -12.50 13.61
C LYS A 158 8.21 -13.11 12.36
N MET A 159 8.58 -12.29 11.39
CA MET A 159 9.21 -12.71 10.13
C MET A 159 10.74 -12.82 10.22
N GLY A 160 11.33 -12.55 11.38
CA GLY A 160 12.78 -12.60 11.57
C GLY A 160 13.53 -11.50 10.81
N ILE A 161 12.84 -10.42 10.44
CA ILE A 161 13.45 -9.27 9.77
C ILE A 161 14.07 -8.36 10.83
N ASP A 162 15.36 -8.10 10.70
CA ASP A 162 16.08 -7.21 11.60
C ASP A 162 15.65 -5.75 11.39
N PRO A 163 15.06 -5.09 12.40
CA PRO A 163 14.64 -3.70 12.29
C PRO A 163 15.78 -2.70 11.97
N SER A 164 17.02 -3.05 12.30
CA SER A 164 18.18 -2.20 11.97
C SER A 164 18.45 -2.07 10.47
N ARG A 165 17.83 -2.92 9.66
CA ARG A 165 17.90 -2.89 8.19
C ARG A 165 16.83 -2.01 7.54
N LEU A 166 15.97 -1.37 8.32
CA LEU A 166 15.02 -0.40 7.81
C LEU A 166 15.75 0.83 7.27
N PRO A 167 15.27 1.43 6.16
CA PRO A 167 15.80 2.70 5.70
C PRO A 167 15.68 3.74 6.82
N ALA A 168 16.69 4.61 6.94
CA ALA A 168 16.56 5.81 7.74
C ALA A 168 15.57 6.78 7.06
N ASP A 169 14.73 7.46 7.87
CA ASP A 169 13.85 8.53 7.38
C ASP A 169 14.64 9.77 6.95
#